data_c7b45dac72f161f9ecc4f7324149a7be
#
_entry.id   c7b45dac72f161f9ecc4f7324149a7be
#
_cell.length_a   1.000
_cell.length_b   1.000
_cell.length_c   1.000
_cell.angle_alpha   90.00
_cell.angle_beta   90.00
_cell.angle_gamma   90.00
#
_symmetry.space_group_name_H-M   'P 1'
#
loop_
_entity.id
_entity.type
_entity.pdbx_description
1 polymer ?
#
loop_
_entity_poly.entity_id
_entity_poly.type
_entity_poly.pdbx_seq_one_letter_code
_entity_poly.pdbx_strand_id
1 'polypeptide(L)'
;MLFGRFEFITDLQYKVKHLQHEVDAFKSGEKYVKMNSSFQAMLKERNLEVKKLRNELADSRSEMVTVRNNWMQVFEDLQEEHAKAIHNKERINKALEERALKAERRVDELKDENLVLKREHYAIQTKLEEERAKNQKLLSQIKKTHENSSIPSSMKPNHKPITNNREKSGKAPGGQFGHEGHGRKKQKATEVIEIPPPREYADNPDYEATGRIIKRQRIGVKVLPYTEEYVTLEFRNIKTGKLVYADFPAGVENDVNYDGSVKAFAFLLNNYCNVSMDKTCEFLSEVTDGVLQISKGMVCGLSREFSEKSKAEQAEAFSNLVVAPVLHVDFTTAKVNGKNVNVAVCATPQNAAYFARKHKGHEGIKDTPAELNPNTLVHDHDKTFYSYGRLHQECLIHILRYLLDSIQNEKNLTWSTLMRELLREMIHYRNSLDPEEDLDPVKVAGFEERFGQILDIADAEYDYEPPSKYYKDGFNLKERLREFREAHLLFLHDKNVPTSNNIAERLLRIFKRKQRQVMSFRSFSTLDYLCQSLTMLAQLCSRKVNIYRSVADIFG
;
A
#
# COMPACT_ATOMS: atom_id res chain seq x y z
N MET A 1 -37.69 -28.00 5.65
CA MET A 1 -36.36 -27.44 6.02
C MET A 1 -35.23 -27.73 5.02
N LEU A 2 -35.42 -28.58 4.01
CA LEU A 2 -34.37 -28.87 3.00
C LEU A 2 -34.31 -27.87 1.83
N PHE A 3 -35.44 -27.28 1.46
CA PHE A 3 -35.50 -26.31 0.34
C PHE A 3 -34.78 -24.96 0.65
N GLY A 4 -34.91 -24.44 1.86
CA GLY A 4 -34.27 -23.17 2.22
C GLY A 4 -32.74 -23.23 2.38
N ARG A 5 -32.18 -24.45 2.59
CA ARG A 5 -30.73 -24.64 2.60
C ARG A 5 -30.12 -24.66 1.18
N PHE A 6 -30.90 -25.10 0.21
CA PHE A 6 -30.44 -25.15 -1.19
C PHE A 6 -30.39 -23.74 -1.81
N GLU A 7 -31.40 -22.91 -1.53
CA GLU A 7 -31.41 -21.50 -1.98
C GLU A 7 -30.29 -20.69 -1.32
N PHE A 8 -30.06 -20.91 -0.02
CA PHE A 8 -28.98 -20.22 0.71
C PHE A 8 -27.59 -20.63 0.20
N ILE A 9 -27.39 -21.92 -0.12
CA ILE A 9 -26.12 -22.40 -0.70
C ILE A 9 -25.93 -21.84 -2.10
N THR A 10 -27.00 -21.75 -2.89
CA THR A 10 -26.95 -21.20 -4.25
C THR A 10 -26.67 -19.69 -4.22
N ASP A 11 -27.27 -18.96 -3.27
CA ASP A 11 -27.00 -17.52 -3.07
C ASP A 11 -25.56 -17.28 -2.59
N LEU A 12 -25.05 -18.12 -1.68
CA LEU A 12 -23.65 -18.08 -1.27
C LEU A 12 -22.67 -18.43 -2.40
N GLN A 13 -22.99 -19.42 -3.20
CA GLN A 13 -22.18 -19.77 -4.38
C GLN A 13 -22.18 -18.65 -5.42
N TYR A 14 -23.33 -17.99 -5.61
CA TYR A 14 -23.43 -16.81 -6.47
C TYR A 14 -22.61 -15.64 -5.92
N LYS A 15 -22.71 -15.36 -4.62
CA LYS A 15 -21.90 -14.33 -3.95
C LYS A 15 -20.41 -14.63 -4.02
N VAL A 16 -20.02 -15.87 -3.79
CA VAL A 16 -18.61 -16.30 -3.90
C VAL A 16 -18.11 -16.11 -5.34
N LYS A 17 -18.89 -16.53 -6.32
CA LYS A 17 -18.56 -16.36 -7.74
C LYS A 17 -18.48 -14.88 -8.14
N HIS A 18 -19.39 -14.06 -7.62
CA HIS A 18 -19.39 -12.61 -7.81
C HIS A 18 -18.13 -11.96 -7.18
N LEU A 19 -17.81 -12.34 -5.96
CA LEU A 19 -16.62 -11.85 -5.25
C LEU A 19 -15.32 -12.35 -5.88
N GLN A 20 -15.30 -13.58 -6.37
CA GLN A 20 -14.17 -14.09 -7.18
C GLN A 20 -13.98 -13.27 -8.45
N HIS A 21 -15.09 -12.98 -9.16
CA HIS A 21 -15.05 -12.12 -10.34
C HIS A 21 -14.57 -10.70 -10.00
N GLU A 22 -14.97 -10.17 -8.84
CA GLU A 22 -14.45 -8.88 -8.36
C GLU A 22 -12.96 -8.95 -8.02
N VAL A 23 -12.50 -10.00 -7.37
CA VAL A 23 -11.08 -10.23 -7.04
C VAL A 23 -10.25 -10.42 -8.31
N ASP A 24 -10.77 -11.15 -9.28
CA ASP A 24 -10.09 -11.33 -10.56
C ASP A 24 -10.04 -10.02 -11.35
N ALA A 25 -11.12 -9.23 -11.30
CA ALA A 25 -11.14 -7.87 -11.85
C ALA A 25 -10.17 -6.91 -11.14
N PHE A 26 -9.89 -7.13 -9.85
CA PHE A 26 -8.82 -6.42 -9.13
C PHE A 26 -7.42 -6.91 -9.51
N LYS A 27 -7.22 -8.22 -9.58
CA LYS A 27 -5.93 -8.84 -9.95
C LYS A 27 -5.54 -8.59 -11.40
N SER A 28 -6.52 -8.61 -12.30
CA SER A 28 -6.33 -8.31 -13.73
C SER A 28 -6.17 -6.81 -14.02
N GLY A 29 -6.35 -5.97 -13.00
CA GLY A 29 -6.37 -4.52 -13.20
C GLY A 29 -7.68 -3.99 -13.81
N GLU A 30 -8.66 -4.85 -14.06
CA GLU A 30 -9.91 -4.50 -14.74
C GLU A 30 -10.72 -3.45 -13.96
N LYS A 31 -10.73 -3.54 -12.63
CA LYS A 31 -11.38 -2.54 -11.78
C LYS A 31 -10.66 -1.19 -11.80
N TYR A 32 -9.33 -1.23 -11.98
CA TYR A 32 -8.51 -0.02 -12.16
C TYR A 32 -8.79 0.64 -13.50
N VAL A 33 -8.95 -0.18 -14.55
CA VAL A 33 -9.34 0.28 -15.89
C VAL A 33 -10.74 0.88 -15.85
N LYS A 34 -11.71 0.25 -15.16
CA LYS A 34 -13.07 0.79 -14.97
C LYS A 34 -13.07 2.10 -14.20
N MET A 35 -12.31 2.17 -13.11
CA MET A 35 -12.18 3.40 -12.33
C MET A 35 -11.50 4.52 -13.15
N ASN A 36 -10.43 4.19 -13.88
CA ASN A 36 -9.77 5.14 -14.77
C ASN A 36 -10.70 5.58 -15.92
N SER A 37 -11.47 4.66 -16.49
CA SER A 37 -12.47 5.02 -17.51
C SER A 37 -13.57 5.91 -16.93
N SER A 38 -13.99 5.68 -15.69
CA SER A 38 -14.94 6.55 -14.98
C SER A 38 -14.36 7.94 -14.74
N PHE A 39 -13.10 8.03 -14.28
CA PHE A 39 -12.41 9.31 -14.14
C PHE A 39 -12.21 10.02 -15.48
N GLN A 40 -11.89 9.28 -16.53
CA GLN A 40 -11.80 9.83 -17.89
C GLN A 40 -13.15 10.32 -18.40
N ALA A 41 -14.24 9.62 -18.09
CA ALA A 41 -15.59 10.06 -18.41
C ALA A 41 -15.96 11.35 -17.67
N MET A 42 -15.68 11.42 -16.37
CA MET A 42 -15.86 12.65 -15.58
C MET A 42 -15.00 13.81 -16.10
N LEU A 43 -13.75 13.55 -16.45
CA LEU A 43 -12.86 14.55 -17.08
C LEU A 43 -13.43 15.05 -18.40
N LYS A 44 -13.95 14.13 -19.22
CA LYS A 44 -14.59 14.47 -20.49
C LYS A 44 -15.83 15.33 -20.27
N GLU A 45 -16.65 14.97 -19.30
CA GLU A 45 -17.83 15.77 -18.91
C GLU A 45 -17.43 17.17 -18.44
N ARG A 46 -16.42 17.26 -17.54
CA ARG A 46 -15.92 18.56 -17.06
C ARG A 46 -15.27 19.40 -18.18
N ASN A 47 -14.55 18.75 -19.08
CA ASN A 47 -14.00 19.45 -20.25
C ASN A 47 -15.08 19.96 -21.20
N LEU A 48 -16.20 19.22 -21.34
CA LEU A 48 -17.37 19.70 -22.08
C LEU A 48 -18.01 20.90 -21.39
N GLU A 49 -18.14 20.85 -20.07
CA GLU A 49 -18.64 21.99 -19.29
C GLU A 49 -17.73 23.21 -19.42
N VAL A 50 -16.41 23.04 -19.31
CA VAL A 50 -15.42 24.10 -19.55
C VAL A 50 -15.51 24.63 -20.97
N LYS A 51 -15.73 23.77 -21.97
CA LYS A 51 -15.94 24.20 -23.36
C LYS A 51 -17.22 25.00 -23.51
N LYS A 52 -18.31 24.57 -22.85
CA LYS A 52 -19.57 25.31 -22.84
C LYS A 52 -19.39 26.69 -22.23
N LEU A 53 -18.77 26.77 -21.05
CA LEU A 53 -18.48 28.05 -20.39
C LEU A 53 -17.58 28.99 -21.23
N ARG A 54 -16.63 28.42 -21.98
CA ARG A 54 -15.78 29.21 -22.91
C ARG A 54 -16.59 29.75 -24.07
N ASN A 55 -17.54 28.97 -24.59
CA ASN A 55 -18.41 29.44 -25.65
C ASN A 55 -19.33 30.55 -25.13
N GLU A 56 -19.96 30.36 -23.96
CA GLU A 56 -20.77 31.37 -23.29
C GLU A 56 -19.98 32.66 -23.03
N LEU A 57 -18.70 32.52 -22.65
CA LEU A 57 -17.80 33.66 -22.49
C LEU A 57 -17.49 34.37 -23.83
N ALA A 58 -17.30 33.59 -24.89
CA ALA A 58 -17.05 34.13 -26.22
C ALA A 58 -18.28 34.87 -26.77
N ASP A 59 -19.47 34.26 -26.55
CA ASP A 59 -20.74 34.85 -26.94
C ASP A 59 -20.98 36.18 -26.19
N SER A 60 -20.77 36.19 -24.87
CA SER A 60 -20.85 37.40 -24.04
C SER A 60 -19.86 38.49 -24.50
N ARG A 61 -18.65 38.12 -24.90
CA ARG A 61 -17.66 39.06 -25.47
C ARG A 61 -18.12 39.62 -26.82
N SER A 62 -18.71 38.76 -27.66
CA SER A 62 -19.27 39.16 -28.95
C SER A 62 -20.43 40.13 -28.78
N GLU A 63 -21.32 39.84 -27.81
CA GLU A 63 -22.41 40.76 -27.46
C GLU A 63 -21.89 42.11 -26.98
N MET A 64 -20.85 42.13 -26.12
CA MET A 64 -20.24 43.41 -25.69
C MET A 64 -19.64 44.22 -26.84
N VAL A 65 -19.02 43.55 -27.83
CA VAL A 65 -18.49 44.23 -29.02
C VAL A 65 -19.62 44.76 -29.86
N THR A 66 -20.68 43.97 -30.03
CA THR A 66 -21.88 44.41 -30.79
C THR A 66 -22.55 45.60 -30.10
N VAL A 67 -22.73 45.52 -28.78
CA VAL A 67 -23.25 46.62 -27.97
C VAL A 67 -22.37 47.86 -28.12
N ARG A 68 -21.05 47.73 -28.05
CA ARG A 68 -20.12 48.82 -28.22
C ARG A 68 -20.21 49.43 -29.63
N ASN A 69 -20.28 48.61 -30.66
CA ASN A 69 -20.38 49.06 -32.04
C ASN A 69 -21.73 49.76 -32.31
N ASN A 70 -22.83 49.21 -31.78
CA ASN A 70 -24.13 49.85 -31.82
C ASN A 70 -24.13 51.21 -31.09
N TRP A 71 -23.40 51.26 -29.96
CA TRP A 71 -23.21 52.51 -29.23
C TRP A 71 -22.42 53.58 -30.05
N MET A 72 -21.35 53.14 -30.71
CA MET A 72 -20.58 54.03 -31.54
C MET A 72 -21.45 54.54 -32.69
N GLN A 73 -22.26 53.70 -33.28
CA GLN A 73 -23.22 54.05 -34.30
C GLN A 73 -24.26 55.06 -33.76
N VAL A 74 -24.87 54.77 -32.61
CA VAL A 74 -25.81 55.66 -31.93
C VAL A 74 -25.14 56.99 -31.55
N PHE A 75 -23.88 56.93 -31.12
CA PHE A 75 -23.12 58.12 -30.77
C PHE A 75 -22.79 58.95 -32.02
N GLU A 76 -22.41 58.33 -33.12
CA GLU A 76 -22.18 58.98 -34.40
C GLU A 76 -23.48 59.60 -34.97
N ASP A 77 -24.58 58.81 -34.89
CA ASP A 77 -25.91 59.28 -35.30
C ASP A 77 -26.37 60.52 -34.49
N LEU A 78 -26.14 60.46 -33.15
CA LEU A 78 -26.41 61.58 -32.24
C LEU A 78 -25.53 62.84 -32.57
N GLN A 79 -24.24 62.60 -32.88
CA GLN A 79 -23.37 63.75 -33.30
C GLN A 79 -23.81 64.34 -34.61
N GLU A 80 -24.24 63.49 -35.56
CA GLU A 80 -24.72 63.94 -36.85
C GLU A 80 -26.06 64.72 -36.73
N GLU A 81 -27.00 64.21 -35.91
CA GLU A 81 -28.24 64.89 -35.57
C GLU A 81 -27.99 66.19 -34.78
N HIS A 82 -27.02 66.21 -33.89
CA HIS A 82 -26.61 67.37 -33.14
C HIS A 82 -26.00 68.46 -34.08
N ALA A 83 -25.18 67.98 -35.03
CA ALA A 83 -24.64 68.87 -36.07
C ALA A 83 -25.75 69.45 -36.97
N LYS A 84 -26.73 68.62 -37.36
CA LYS A 84 -27.92 69.08 -38.13
C LYS A 84 -28.82 69.99 -37.29
N ALA A 85 -28.94 69.71 -35.99
CA ALA A 85 -29.74 70.58 -35.09
C ALA A 85 -29.10 71.94 -34.78
N ILE A 86 -27.76 72.00 -34.73
CA ILE A 86 -27.02 73.24 -34.60
C ILE A 86 -27.25 74.12 -35.81
N HIS A 87 -27.50 73.56 -36.96
CA HIS A 87 -27.72 74.29 -38.20
C HIS A 87 -29.14 74.87 -38.34
N ASN A 88 -30.10 74.33 -37.58
CA ASN A 88 -31.48 74.76 -37.59
C ASN A 88 -31.85 75.54 -36.30
N LYS A 89 -31.31 76.74 -36.18
CA LYS A 89 -31.07 77.47 -34.93
C LYS A 89 -32.26 77.97 -34.10
N GLU A 90 -33.49 77.86 -34.44
CA GLU A 90 -34.55 78.51 -33.62
C GLU A 90 -35.78 77.68 -33.28
N ARG A 91 -35.91 76.50 -33.84
CA ARG A 91 -37.09 75.65 -33.56
C ARG A 91 -36.81 74.54 -32.56
N ILE A 92 -35.62 74.44 -32.05
CA ILE A 92 -35.16 73.12 -31.61
C ILE A 92 -34.65 73.03 -30.15
N ASN A 93 -34.52 74.14 -29.41
CA ASN A 93 -34.00 74.02 -28.03
C ASN A 93 -34.83 73.07 -27.17
N LYS A 94 -36.13 73.05 -27.28
CA LYS A 94 -37.00 72.18 -26.54
C LYS A 94 -36.90 70.67 -27.01
N ALA A 95 -36.78 70.52 -28.35
CA ALA A 95 -36.60 69.19 -28.93
C ALA A 95 -35.18 68.64 -28.74
N LEU A 96 -34.17 69.50 -28.61
CA LEU A 96 -32.80 69.13 -28.29
C LEU A 96 -32.63 68.70 -26.84
N GLU A 97 -33.26 69.41 -25.89
CA GLU A 97 -33.24 69.06 -24.50
C GLU A 97 -33.97 67.72 -24.25
N GLU A 98 -35.12 67.49 -24.90
CA GLU A 98 -35.82 66.21 -24.84
C GLU A 98 -35.03 65.11 -25.49
N ARG A 99 -34.28 65.33 -26.57
CA ARG A 99 -33.40 64.36 -27.23
C ARG A 99 -32.14 64.13 -26.42
N ALA A 100 -31.53 65.13 -25.82
CA ALA A 100 -30.41 65.03 -24.94
C ALA A 100 -30.78 64.18 -23.70
N LEU A 101 -31.94 64.46 -23.06
CA LEU A 101 -32.43 63.70 -21.92
C LEU A 101 -32.74 62.23 -22.27
N LYS A 102 -33.24 62.02 -23.50
CA LYS A 102 -33.47 60.65 -24.01
C LYS A 102 -32.17 59.93 -24.29
N ALA A 103 -31.13 60.60 -24.79
CA ALA A 103 -29.82 60.05 -25.01
C ALA A 103 -29.08 59.80 -23.70
N GLU A 104 -29.17 60.69 -22.72
CA GLU A 104 -28.63 60.49 -21.38
C GLU A 104 -29.26 59.28 -20.71
N ARG A 105 -30.60 59.14 -20.78
CA ARG A 105 -31.28 57.92 -20.27
C ARG A 105 -30.79 56.67 -20.96
N ARG A 106 -30.59 56.73 -22.31
CA ARG A 106 -30.09 55.59 -23.05
C ARG A 106 -28.62 55.25 -22.72
N VAL A 107 -27.80 56.28 -22.47
CA VAL A 107 -26.43 56.12 -21.99
C VAL A 107 -26.41 55.48 -20.62
N ASP A 108 -27.30 55.89 -19.72
CA ASP A 108 -27.36 55.29 -18.38
C ASP A 108 -27.92 53.86 -18.41
N GLU A 109 -28.95 53.58 -19.24
CA GLU A 109 -29.43 52.21 -19.46
C GLU A 109 -28.29 51.30 -19.95
N LEU A 110 -27.45 51.79 -20.86
CA LEU A 110 -26.37 50.97 -21.43
C LEU A 110 -25.12 50.91 -20.54
N LYS A 111 -24.90 51.88 -19.67
CA LYS A 111 -23.93 51.73 -18.56
C LYS A 111 -24.40 50.64 -17.61
N ASP A 112 -25.72 50.59 -17.32
CA ASP A 112 -26.29 49.53 -16.48
C ASP A 112 -26.20 48.17 -17.17
N GLU A 113 -26.54 48.06 -18.46
CA GLU A 113 -26.36 46.84 -19.25
C GLU A 113 -24.89 46.41 -19.28
N ASN A 114 -23.95 47.33 -19.46
CA ASN A 114 -22.51 47.05 -19.44
C ASN A 114 -22.02 46.58 -18.06
N LEU A 115 -22.60 47.15 -16.99
CA LEU A 115 -22.30 46.73 -15.63
C LEU A 115 -22.81 45.31 -15.35
N VAL A 116 -24.01 44.96 -15.86
CA VAL A 116 -24.56 43.62 -15.77
C VAL A 116 -23.68 42.65 -16.55
N LEU A 117 -23.33 42.92 -17.79
CA LEU A 117 -22.46 42.09 -18.62
C LEU A 117 -21.07 41.89 -18.01
N LYS A 118 -20.49 42.93 -17.41
CA LYS A 118 -19.22 42.79 -16.66
C LYS A 118 -19.35 41.88 -15.46
N ARG A 119 -20.48 41.93 -14.72
CA ARG A 119 -20.73 41.02 -13.61
C ARG A 119 -20.91 39.56 -14.10
N GLU A 120 -21.65 39.36 -15.17
CA GLU A 120 -21.83 38.06 -15.79
C GLU A 120 -20.50 37.49 -16.30
N HIS A 121 -19.69 38.31 -16.97
CA HIS A 121 -18.36 37.95 -17.42
C HIS A 121 -17.46 37.52 -16.27
N TYR A 122 -17.43 38.28 -15.16
CA TYR A 122 -16.67 37.94 -13.98
C TYR A 122 -17.17 36.63 -13.36
N ALA A 123 -18.49 36.42 -13.29
CA ALA A 123 -19.08 35.19 -12.78
C ALA A 123 -18.72 33.96 -13.64
N ILE A 124 -18.69 34.11 -14.97
CA ILE A 124 -18.29 33.08 -15.93
C ILE A 124 -16.80 32.75 -15.80
N GLN A 125 -15.96 33.78 -15.68
CA GLN A 125 -14.52 33.57 -15.44
C GLN A 125 -14.26 32.81 -14.13
N THR A 126 -14.94 33.19 -13.05
CA THR A 126 -14.81 32.50 -11.76
C THR A 126 -15.21 31.04 -11.88
N LYS A 127 -16.33 30.73 -12.54
CA LYS A 127 -16.74 29.36 -12.81
C LYS A 127 -15.72 28.57 -13.63
N LEU A 128 -15.15 29.23 -14.67
CA LEU A 128 -14.12 28.60 -15.50
C LEU A 128 -12.86 28.25 -14.68
N GLU A 129 -12.42 29.14 -13.80
CA GLU A 129 -11.30 28.90 -12.92
C GLU A 129 -11.59 27.77 -11.94
N GLU A 130 -12.80 27.71 -11.37
CA GLU A 130 -13.22 26.63 -10.49
C GLU A 130 -13.20 25.26 -11.19
N GLU A 131 -13.73 25.19 -12.42
CA GLU A 131 -13.71 23.94 -13.18
C GLU A 131 -12.29 23.55 -13.64
N ARG A 132 -11.43 24.51 -13.96
CA ARG A 132 -10.01 24.24 -14.21
C ARG A 132 -9.31 23.67 -12.98
N ALA A 133 -9.57 24.24 -11.80
CA ALA A 133 -9.03 23.75 -10.55
C ALA A 133 -9.50 22.32 -10.22
N LYS A 134 -10.79 22.04 -10.41
CA LYS A 134 -11.34 20.68 -10.26
C LYS A 134 -10.69 19.70 -11.22
N ASN A 135 -10.53 20.07 -12.48
CA ASN A 135 -9.86 19.25 -13.49
C ASN A 135 -8.39 18.97 -13.13
N GLN A 136 -7.65 19.97 -12.67
CA GLN A 136 -6.28 19.80 -12.20
C GLN A 136 -6.21 18.79 -11.04
N LYS A 137 -7.12 18.92 -10.07
CA LYS A 137 -7.21 17.99 -8.94
C LYS A 137 -7.54 16.56 -9.37
N LEU A 138 -8.49 16.39 -10.30
CA LEU A 138 -8.83 15.08 -10.86
C LEU A 138 -7.65 14.48 -11.62
N LEU A 139 -6.95 15.27 -12.43
CA LEU A 139 -5.75 14.83 -13.15
C LEU A 139 -4.63 14.39 -12.18
N SER A 140 -4.42 15.13 -11.10
CA SER A 140 -3.43 14.73 -10.08
C SER A 140 -3.80 13.40 -9.42
N GLN A 141 -5.10 13.16 -9.17
CA GLN A 141 -5.57 11.87 -8.62
C GLN A 141 -5.38 10.70 -9.60
N ILE A 142 -5.65 10.91 -10.90
CA ILE A 142 -5.45 9.89 -11.93
C ILE A 142 -3.96 9.55 -12.10
N LYS A 143 -3.07 10.53 -11.96
CA LYS A 143 -1.63 10.35 -12.05
C LYS A 143 -1.02 9.66 -10.82
N LYS A 144 -1.75 9.55 -9.69
CA LYS A 144 -1.24 8.90 -8.49
C LYS A 144 -0.95 7.42 -8.75
N THR A 145 0.29 7.04 -8.52
CA THR A 145 0.80 5.67 -8.67
C THR A 145 1.55 5.28 -7.39
N HIS A 146 2.02 4.04 -7.31
CA HIS A 146 2.86 3.60 -6.19
C HIS A 146 4.25 4.27 -6.18
N GLU A 147 4.64 4.96 -7.24
CA GLU A 147 5.93 5.66 -7.35
C GLU A 147 5.88 7.08 -6.78
N ASN A 148 4.71 7.73 -6.83
CA ASN A 148 4.49 9.11 -6.39
C ASN A 148 3.46 9.23 -5.26
N SER A 149 3.02 8.14 -4.66
CA SER A 149 2.05 8.14 -3.56
C SER A 149 2.22 6.91 -2.66
N SER A 150 1.46 6.86 -1.57
CA SER A 150 1.39 5.71 -0.67
C SER A 150 0.54 4.55 -1.20
N ILE A 151 0.06 4.59 -2.44
CA ILE A 151 -0.71 3.49 -3.02
C ILE A 151 0.18 2.25 -3.13
N PRO A 152 -0.24 1.10 -2.60
CA PRO A 152 0.54 -0.12 -2.68
C PRO A 152 0.80 -0.55 -4.13
N SER A 153 2.02 -0.97 -4.43
CA SER A 153 2.42 -1.45 -5.77
C SER A 153 1.54 -2.61 -6.28
N SER A 154 0.91 -3.33 -5.38
CA SER A 154 -0.03 -4.43 -5.68
C SER A 154 -1.37 -3.97 -6.29
N MET A 155 -1.67 -2.68 -6.27
CA MET A 155 -2.86 -2.10 -6.93
C MET A 155 -2.59 -1.66 -8.37
N LYS A 156 -1.36 -1.76 -8.83
CA LYS A 156 -1.00 -1.42 -10.22
C LYS A 156 -1.40 -2.57 -11.16
N PRO A 157 -2.08 -2.30 -12.28
CA PRO A 157 -2.23 -3.30 -13.36
C PRO A 157 -0.85 -3.73 -13.87
N ASN A 158 -0.69 -5.01 -14.19
CA ASN A 158 0.58 -5.68 -14.52
C ASN A 158 1.25 -5.23 -15.84
N HIS A 159 1.16 -3.97 -16.24
CA HIS A 159 1.57 -3.52 -17.58
C HIS A 159 2.92 -2.80 -17.69
N LYS A 160 3.65 -2.61 -16.59
CA LYS A 160 5.03 -2.10 -16.68
C LYS A 160 5.93 -2.84 -15.68
N PRO A 161 7.16 -3.18 -16.07
CA PRO A 161 8.13 -3.72 -15.12
C PRO A 161 8.30 -2.72 -13.97
N ILE A 162 8.33 -3.25 -12.74
CA ILE A 162 8.63 -2.46 -11.56
C ILE A 162 10.04 -1.92 -11.74
N THR A 163 10.16 -0.65 -12.05
CA THR A 163 11.46 0.02 -12.00
C THR A 163 11.83 0.10 -10.52
N ASN A 164 12.76 -0.75 -10.10
CA ASN A 164 13.41 -0.52 -8.83
C ASN A 164 14.18 0.80 -8.94
N ASN A 165 14.19 1.60 -7.89
CA ASN A 165 14.94 2.87 -7.81
C ASN A 165 16.49 2.68 -7.88
N ARG A 166 16.97 1.51 -8.30
CA ARG A 166 18.39 1.26 -8.52
C ARG A 166 18.79 1.93 -9.83
N GLU A 167 19.79 2.76 -9.76
CA GLU A 167 20.45 3.26 -10.96
C GLU A 167 20.90 2.07 -11.82
N LYS A 168 20.69 2.19 -13.12
CA LYS A 168 21.19 1.18 -14.06
C LYS A 168 22.69 1.15 -13.92
N SER A 169 23.23 0.08 -13.38
CA SER A 169 24.67 -0.11 -13.16
C SER A 169 25.49 -0.23 -14.47
N GLY A 170 24.85 -0.08 -15.62
CA GLY A 170 25.48 -0.29 -16.94
C GLY A 170 25.85 -1.75 -17.23
N LYS A 171 25.67 -2.66 -16.29
CA LYS A 171 26.00 -4.09 -16.41
C LYS A 171 24.89 -4.83 -17.14
N ALA A 172 25.25 -5.78 -18.00
CA ALA A 172 24.30 -6.65 -18.68
C ALA A 172 23.47 -7.49 -17.68
N PRO A 173 22.17 -7.79 -17.97
CA PRO A 173 21.39 -8.71 -17.14
C PRO A 173 22.02 -10.10 -17.14
N GLY A 174 22.21 -10.70 -15.95
CA GLY A 174 22.77 -12.04 -15.79
C GLY A 174 24.05 -12.07 -14.98
N GLY A 175 24.73 -13.22 -14.97
CA GLY A 175 26.02 -13.39 -14.30
C GLY A 175 27.09 -12.54 -14.97
N GLN A 176 27.81 -11.74 -14.18
CA GLN A 176 28.93 -10.93 -14.66
C GLN A 176 30.17 -11.81 -14.87
N PHE A 177 31.16 -11.33 -15.62
CA PHE A 177 32.42 -12.02 -15.76
C PHE A 177 33.05 -12.32 -14.39
N GLY A 178 33.43 -13.56 -14.12
CA GLY A 178 33.93 -14.02 -12.83
C GLY A 178 32.84 -14.47 -11.83
N HIS A 179 31.54 -14.42 -12.21
CA HIS A 179 30.46 -14.96 -11.36
C HIS A 179 30.54 -16.49 -11.32
N GLU A 180 30.76 -17.05 -10.13
CA GLU A 180 30.71 -18.51 -9.94
C GLU A 180 29.28 -18.99 -10.21
N GLY A 181 29.15 -19.91 -11.17
CA GLY A 181 27.86 -20.51 -11.52
C GLY A 181 27.32 -21.35 -10.36
N HIS A 182 26.14 -20.99 -9.86
CA HIS A 182 25.46 -21.77 -8.81
C HIS A 182 24.75 -22.99 -9.42
N GLY A 183 25.51 -24.09 -9.57
CA GLY A 183 24.95 -25.40 -9.92
C GLY A 183 24.23 -26.05 -8.73
N ARG A 184 23.31 -26.97 -9.02
CA ARG A 184 22.68 -27.79 -7.97
C ARG A 184 23.73 -28.69 -7.32
N LYS A 185 23.87 -28.62 -5.99
CA LYS A 185 24.79 -29.48 -5.23
C LYS A 185 24.24 -30.89 -5.18
N LYS A 186 25.12 -31.88 -5.44
CA LYS A 186 24.76 -33.29 -5.28
C LYS A 186 24.46 -33.59 -3.81
N GLN A 187 23.42 -34.40 -3.56
CA GLN A 187 23.03 -34.86 -2.24
C GLN A 187 23.58 -36.27 -1.99
N LYS A 188 23.58 -36.71 -0.72
CA LYS A 188 23.85 -38.12 -0.40
C LYS A 188 22.71 -38.94 -0.99
N ALA A 189 23.04 -39.93 -1.82
CA ALA A 189 22.04 -40.83 -2.40
C ALA A 189 21.42 -41.71 -1.32
N THR A 190 20.09 -41.79 -1.32
CA THR A 190 19.33 -42.75 -0.50
C THR A 190 19.29 -44.14 -1.14
N GLU A 191 19.39 -44.19 -2.46
CA GLU A 191 19.41 -45.40 -3.25
C GLU A 191 20.37 -45.19 -4.44
N VAL A 192 21.12 -46.25 -4.78
CA VAL A 192 22.01 -46.25 -5.94
C VAL A 192 21.47 -47.27 -6.94
N ILE A 193 21.09 -46.82 -8.10
CA ILE A 193 20.63 -47.66 -9.21
C ILE A 193 21.79 -47.75 -10.20
N GLU A 194 22.32 -48.93 -10.36
CA GLU A 194 23.37 -49.20 -11.34
C GLU A 194 22.73 -49.48 -12.71
N ILE A 195 23.19 -48.76 -13.70
CA ILE A 195 22.75 -48.90 -15.08
C ILE A 195 23.85 -49.71 -15.79
N PRO A 196 23.50 -50.92 -16.28
CA PRO A 196 24.49 -51.72 -17.03
C PRO A 196 24.93 -50.99 -18.29
N PRO A 197 26.19 -51.15 -18.71
CA PRO A 197 26.67 -50.52 -19.94
C PRO A 197 25.89 -51.09 -21.13
N PRO A 198 25.67 -50.28 -22.18
CA PRO A 198 25.03 -50.74 -23.42
C PRO A 198 25.88 -51.86 -24.04
N ARG A 199 25.23 -52.96 -24.40
CA ARG A 199 25.90 -54.17 -24.97
C ARG A 199 26.65 -53.84 -26.26
N GLU A 200 26.15 -52.92 -27.03
CA GLU A 200 26.75 -52.42 -28.28
C GLU A 200 28.18 -51.90 -28.08
N TYR A 201 28.55 -51.43 -26.88
CA TYR A 201 29.91 -50.93 -26.54
C TYR A 201 30.67 -51.87 -25.62
N ALA A 202 29.96 -52.58 -24.71
CA ALA A 202 30.59 -53.45 -23.75
C ALA A 202 31.20 -54.71 -24.41
N ASP A 203 30.54 -55.20 -25.50
CA ASP A 203 30.95 -56.42 -26.22
C ASP A 203 31.74 -56.08 -27.51
N ASN A 204 32.05 -54.80 -27.75
CA ASN A 204 32.74 -54.35 -28.97
C ASN A 204 34.22 -54.13 -28.68
N PRO A 205 35.14 -54.85 -29.38
CA PRO A 205 36.60 -54.77 -29.18
C PRO A 205 37.19 -53.39 -29.50
N ASP A 206 36.48 -52.52 -30.24
CA ASP A 206 36.90 -51.17 -30.57
C ASP A 206 36.65 -50.15 -29.41
N TYR A 207 36.04 -50.57 -28.30
CA TYR A 207 35.75 -49.74 -27.14
C TYR A 207 36.42 -50.29 -25.87
N GLU A 208 37.08 -49.40 -25.15
CA GLU A 208 37.70 -49.72 -23.85
C GLU A 208 37.05 -48.89 -22.73
N ALA A 209 36.80 -49.55 -21.60
CA ALA A 209 36.29 -48.84 -20.42
C ALA A 209 37.33 -47.91 -19.82
N THR A 210 37.03 -46.60 -19.80
CA THR A 210 37.94 -45.55 -19.30
C THR A 210 38.10 -45.57 -17.75
N GLY A 211 37.38 -46.39 -17.04
CA GLY A 211 37.32 -46.41 -15.58
C GLY A 211 36.57 -45.23 -14.93
N ARG A 212 36.13 -44.25 -15.74
CA ARG A 212 35.43 -43.06 -15.27
C ARG A 212 33.94 -43.37 -15.03
N ILE A 213 33.48 -43.24 -13.75
CA ILE A 213 32.09 -43.43 -13.38
C ILE A 213 31.31 -42.12 -13.53
N ILE A 214 30.28 -42.12 -14.35
CA ILE A 214 29.37 -40.99 -14.54
C ILE A 214 28.20 -41.15 -13.56
N LYS A 215 28.04 -40.18 -12.63
CA LYS A 215 26.96 -40.16 -11.65
C LYS A 215 25.99 -38.99 -11.91
N ARG A 216 24.71 -39.30 -12.08
CA ARG A 216 23.61 -38.34 -12.17
C ARG A 216 22.60 -38.63 -11.08
N GLN A 217 21.98 -37.57 -10.53
CA GLN A 217 20.99 -37.69 -9.45
C GLN A 217 19.64 -37.16 -9.88
N ARG A 218 18.58 -37.86 -9.53
CA ARG A 218 17.20 -37.42 -9.58
C ARG A 218 16.72 -37.34 -8.13
N ILE A 219 16.32 -36.13 -7.69
CA ILE A 219 15.82 -35.89 -6.34
C ILE A 219 14.30 -35.89 -6.42
N GLY A 220 13.66 -36.73 -5.61
CA GLY A 220 12.21 -36.83 -5.45
C GLY A 220 11.77 -36.48 -4.03
N VAL A 221 10.47 -36.30 -3.84
CA VAL A 221 9.81 -36.15 -2.53
C VAL A 221 8.73 -37.21 -2.42
N LYS A 222 8.66 -37.89 -1.26
CA LYS A 222 7.55 -38.75 -0.86
C LYS A 222 7.02 -38.26 0.48
N VAL A 223 5.72 -38.07 0.58
CA VAL A 223 5.03 -37.75 1.84
C VAL A 223 4.36 -39.05 2.32
N LEU A 224 4.81 -39.58 3.42
CA LEU A 224 4.31 -40.85 3.99
C LEU A 224 3.73 -40.52 5.37
N PRO A 225 2.41 -40.57 5.55
CA PRO A 225 1.82 -40.51 6.89
C PRO A 225 2.16 -41.77 7.67
N TYR A 226 2.28 -41.65 8.99
CA TYR A 226 2.42 -42.77 9.92
C TYR A 226 1.31 -42.69 10.96
N THR A 227 0.93 -43.82 11.52
CA THR A 227 -0.08 -43.93 12.58
C THR A 227 0.50 -44.74 13.72
N GLU A 228 0.46 -44.18 14.91
CA GLU A 228 0.79 -44.89 16.17
C GLU A 228 -0.51 -45.23 16.87
N GLU A 229 -0.66 -46.48 17.32
CA GLU A 229 -1.83 -46.93 18.04
C GLU A 229 -1.43 -47.23 19.49
N TYR A 230 -2.06 -46.51 20.41
CA TYR A 230 -1.85 -46.71 21.86
C TYR A 230 -2.96 -47.61 22.40
N VAL A 231 -2.61 -48.73 23.02
CA VAL A 231 -3.54 -49.73 23.49
C VAL A 231 -3.38 -49.93 25.01
N THR A 232 -4.49 -49.88 25.73
CA THR A 232 -4.52 -50.19 27.18
C THR A 232 -5.73 -51.06 27.54
N LEU A 233 -5.66 -51.71 28.69
CA LEU A 233 -6.78 -52.48 29.22
C LEU A 233 -7.64 -51.64 30.15
N GLU A 234 -8.95 -51.74 30.00
CA GLU A 234 -9.91 -51.13 30.91
C GLU A 234 -10.23 -52.11 32.06
N PHE A 235 -10.22 -51.61 33.27
CA PHE A 235 -10.61 -52.33 34.46
C PHE A 235 -11.88 -51.74 35.07
N ARG A 236 -12.76 -52.62 35.56
CA ARG A 236 -13.97 -52.25 36.27
C ARG A 236 -13.83 -52.54 37.77
N ASN A 237 -14.02 -51.58 38.61
CA ASN A 237 -14.13 -51.80 40.05
C ASN A 237 -15.44 -52.53 40.35
N ILE A 238 -15.33 -53.73 40.87
CA ILE A 238 -16.48 -54.64 41.12
C ILE A 238 -17.43 -54.07 42.17
N LYS A 239 -16.94 -53.25 43.12
CA LYS A 239 -17.74 -52.68 44.19
C LYS A 239 -18.46 -51.39 43.81
N THR A 240 -17.79 -50.53 43.03
CA THR A 240 -18.28 -49.19 42.68
C THR A 240 -18.77 -49.08 41.25
N GLY A 241 -18.49 -50.03 40.38
CA GLY A 241 -18.75 -50.01 38.96
C GLY A 241 -17.87 -49.02 38.17
N LYS A 242 -16.95 -48.29 38.81
CA LYS A 242 -16.08 -47.30 38.17
C LYS A 242 -15.11 -48.00 37.21
N LEU A 243 -15.05 -47.46 35.98
CA LEU A 243 -14.09 -47.87 34.94
C LEU A 243 -12.80 -47.05 35.09
N VAL A 244 -11.68 -47.71 34.93
CA VAL A 244 -10.34 -47.09 34.98
C VAL A 244 -9.44 -47.77 33.96
N TYR A 245 -8.61 -46.99 33.31
CA TYR A 245 -7.56 -47.45 32.39
C TYR A 245 -6.32 -46.57 32.59
N ALA A 246 -5.19 -46.99 32.02
CA ALA A 246 -3.95 -46.24 32.12
C ALA A 246 -4.08 -44.91 31.34
N ASP A 247 -3.45 -43.84 31.83
CA ASP A 247 -3.41 -42.54 31.16
C ASP A 247 -2.67 -42.68 29.84
N PHE A 248 -3.25 -42.10 28.80
CA PHE A 248 -2.61 -41.97 27.49
C PHE A 248 -1.57 -40.84 27.50
N PRO A 249 -0.56 -40.90 26.63
CA PRO A 249 0.40 -39.82 26.48
C PRO A 249 -0.29 -38.45 26.17
N ALA A 250 0.39 -37.38 26.52
CA ALA A 250 -0.08 -36.01 26.18
C ALA A 250 -0.34 -35.90 24.68
N GLY A 251 -1.49 -35.30 24.30
CA GLY A 251 -1.91 -35.18 22.90
C GLY A 251 -2.73 -36.35 22.36
N VAL A 252 -2.94 -37.43 23.16
CA VAL A 252 -3.79 -38.57 22.81
C VAL A 252 -5.05 -38.52 23.69
N GLU A 253 -6.02 -37.69 23.31
CA GLU A 253 -7.24 -37.40 24.09
C GLU A 253 -8.50 -38.03 23.50
N ASN A 254 -8.51 -38.27 22.19
CA ASN A 254 -9.65 -38.78 21.43
C ASN A 254 -9.26 -40.07 20.70
N ASP A 255 -10.24 -40.78 20.14
CA ASP A 255 -10.01 -42.01 19.37
C ASP A 255 -9.06 -41.77 18.18
N VAL A 256 -9.09 -40.59 17.58
CA VAL A 256 -8.15 -40.17 16.54
C VAL A 256 -7.61 -38.78 16.88
N ASN A 257 -6.29 -38.68 16.96
CA ASN A 257 -5.59 -37.45 17.25
C ASN A 257 -4.59 -37.14 16.12
N TYR A 258 -4.38 -35.88 15.82
CA TYR A 258 -3.31 -35.45 14.93
C TYR A 258 -2.17 -34.87 15.76
N ASP A 259 -0.97 -35.35 15.51
CA ASP A 259 0.24 -34.87 16.16
C ASP A 259 0.66 -33.48 15.70
N GLY A 260 1.70 -32.94 16.31
CA GLY A 260 2.24 -31.63 15.98
C GLY A 260 2.69 -31.50 14.52
N SER A 261 3.12 -32.57 13.87
CA SER A 261 3.61 -32.57 12.50
C SER A 261 2.48 -32.30 11.48
N VAL A 262 1.33 -32.96 11.65
CA VAL A 262 0.15 -32.78 10.83
C VAL A 262 -0.43 -31.38 11.05
N LYS A 263 -0.55 -30.96 12.33
CA LYS A 263 -1.01 -29.61 12.69
C LYS A 263 -0.12 -28.53 12.09
N ALA A 264 1.21 -28.67 12.19
CA ALA A 264 2.17 -27.74 11.60
C ALA A 264 2.05 -27.66 10.09
N PHE A 265 1.88 -28.79 9.42
CA PHE A 265 1.73 -28.81 7.96
C PHE A 265 0.49 -28.03 7.53
N ALA A 266 -0.67 -28.34 8.11
CA ALA A 266 -1.92 -27.64 7.83
C ALA A 266 -1.87 -26.15 8.18
N PHE A 267 -1.32 -25.81 9.36
CA PHE A 267 -1.16 -24.44 9.82
C PHE A 267 -0.26 -23.61 8.88
N LEU A 268 0.90 -24.15 8.50
CA LEU A 268 1.85 -23.46 7.63
C LEU A 268 1.31 -23.28 6.23
N LEU A 269 0.66 -24.28 5.65
CA LEU A 269 -0.01 -24.12 4.37
C LEU A 269 -1.01 -22.95 4.41
N ASN A 270 -1.84 -22.89 5.45
CA ASN A 270 -2.87 -21.87 5.56
C ASN A 270 -2.33 -20.48 5.95
N ASN A 271 -1.48 -20.36 6.98
CA ASN A 271 -1.07 -19.07 7.54
C ASN A 271 0.26 -18.53 6.98
N TYR A 272 1.20 -19.39 6.64
CA TYR A 272 2.50 -18.99 6.10
C TYR A 272 2.50 -18.96 4.57
N CYS A 273 1.97 -20.01 3.95
CA CYS A 273 1.87 -20.12 2.49
C CYS A 273 0.62 -19.42 1.92
N ASN A 274 -0.32 -18.98 2.77
CA ASN A 274 -1.58 -18.32 2.38
C ASN A 274 -2.48 -19.19 1.47
N VAL A 275 -2.45 -20.51 1.63
CA VAL A 275 -3.36 -21.43 0.96
C VAL A 275 -4.73 -21.36 1.62
N SER A 276 -5.82 -21.43 0.86
CA SER A 276 -7.18 -21.46 1.45
C SER A 276 -7.39 -22.72 2.28
N MET A 277 -8.32 -22.69 3.24
CA MET A 277 -8.64 -23.87 4.07
C MET A 277 -9.08 -25.06 3.22
N ASP A 278 -9.91 -24.80 2.19
CA ASP A 278 -10.37 -25.85 1.26
C ASP A 278 -9.19 -26.51 0.55
N LYS A 279 -8.32 -25.69 -0.04
CA LYS A 279 -7.13 -26.23 -0.74
C LYS A 279 -6.11 -26.85 0.19
N THR A 280 -6.04 -26.42 1.44
CA THR A 280 -5.19 -27.08 2.46
C THR A 280 -5.70 -28.48 2.76
N CYS A 281 -7.00 -28.64 2.99
CA CYS A 281 -7.61 -29.96 3.24
C CYS A 281 -7.47 -30.89 2.03
N GLU A 282 -7.80 -30.38 0.83
CA GLU A 282 -7.67 -31.11 -0.44
C GLU A 282 -6.23 -31.58 -0.68
N PHE A 283 -5.26 -30.65 -0.59
CA PHE A 283 -3.85 -30.95 -0.80
C PHE A 283 -3.32 -32.00 0.17
N LEU A 284 -3.66 -31.92 1.47
CA LEU A 284 -3.20 -32.88 2.46
C LEU A 284 -3.83 -34.26 2.23
N SER A 285 -5.11 -34.32 1.84
CA SER A 285 -5.74 -35.57 1.46
C SER A 285 -5.09 -36.19 0.22
N GLU A 286 -4.88 -35.41 -0.83
CA GLU A 286 -4.30 -35.91 -2.09
C GLU A 286 -2.85 -36.38 -1.93
N VAL A 287 -2.00 -35.62 -1.21
CA VAL A 287 -0.58 -35.95 -1.07
C VAL A 287 -0.34 -37.16 -0.14
N THR A 288 -1.37 -37.58 0.59
CA THR A 288 -1.34 -38.74 1.49
C THR A 288 -2.31 -39.86 1.07
N ASP A 289 -2.72 -39.87 -0.19
CA ASP A 289 -3.64 -40.87 -0.75
C ASP A 289 -4.92 -41.05 0.10
N GLY A 290 -5.47 -39.95 0.64
CA GLY A 290 -6.70 -39.93 1.42
C GLY A 290 -6.54 -40.28 2.91
N VAL A 291 -5.34 -40.54 3.40
CA VAL A 291 -5.11 -40.90 4.83
C VAL A 291 -5.40 -39.69 5.74
N LEU A 292 -4.95 -38.49 5.37
CA LEU A 292 -5.20 -37.28 6.15
C LEU A 292 -6.47 -36.56 5.66
N GLN A 293 -7.57 -36.80 6.36
CA GLN A 293 -8.85 -36.13 6.09
C GLN A 293 -9.12 -35.05 7.14
N ILE A 294 -8.51 -33.88 6.94
CA ILE A 294 -8.57 -32.77 7.88
C ILE A 294 -9.79 -31.90 7.58
N SER A 295 -10.55 -31.52 8.60
CA SER A 295 -11.70 -30.62 8.45
C SER A 295 -11.28 -29.14 8.39
N LYS A 296 -12.07 -28.33 7.68
CA LYS A 296 -11.90 -26.85 7.69
C LYS A 296 -12.00 -26.25 9.09
N GLY A 297 -12.83 -26.85 9.94
CA GLY A 297 -12.98 -26.44 11.35
C GLY A 297 -11.67 -26.60 12.12
N MET A 298 -10.99 -27.72 11.93
CA MET A 298 -9.67 -27.95 12.49
C MET A 298 -8.66 -26.90 11.99
N VAL A 299 -8.52 -26.73 10.66
CA VAL A 299 -7.59 -25.73 10.09
C VAL A 299 -7.85 -24.32 10.65
N CYS A 300 -9.13 -23.95 10.80
CA CYS A 300 -9.51 -22.68 11.42
C CYS A 300 -9.08 -22.58 12.89
N GLY A 301 -9.21 -23.66 13.65
CA GLY A 301 -8.83 -23.75 15.07
C GLY A 301 -7.33 -23.68 15.33
N LEU A 302 -6.49 -24.07 14.37
CA LEU A 302 -5.03 -24.14 14.55
C LEU A 302 -4.41 -22.78 14.87
N SER A 303 -4.93 -21.68 14.31
CA SER A 303 -4.42 -20.35 14.65
C SER A 303 -4.64 -19.99 16.12
N ARG A 304 -5.78 -20.40 16.70
CA ARG A 304 -6.06 -20.22 18.13
C ARG A 304 -5.12 -21.09 18.97
N GLU A 305 -5.06 -22.39 18.67
CA GLU A 305 -4.20 -23.33 19.41
C GLU A 305 -2.72 -22.88 19.38
N PHE A 306 -2.23 -22.49 18.21
CA PHE A 306 -0.86 -22.02 18.04
C PHE A 306 -0.61 -20.72 18.83
N SER A 307 -1.54 -19.78 18.80
CA SER A 307 -1.43 -18.51 19.54
C SER A 307 -1.41 -18.75 21.05
N GLU A 308 -2.22 -19.70 21.54
CA GLU A 308 -2.29 -20.04 22.96
C GLU A 308 -1.01 -20.74 23.45
N LYS A 309 -0.48 -21.67 22.64
CA LYS A 309 0.74 -22.44 22.96
C LYS A 309 2.03 -21.60 22.86
N SER A 310 2.03 -20.52 22.09
CA SER A 310 3.20 -19.64 21.90
C SER A 310 3.14 -18.35 22.71
N LYS A 311 2.31 -18.25 23.75
CA LYS A 311 2.16 -17.03 24.57
C LYS A 311 3.44 -16.56 25.25
N ALA A 312 4.26 -17.49 25.72
CA ALA A 312 5.52 -17.16 26.40
C ALA A 312 6.50 -16.45 25.44
N GLU A 313 6.67 -16.98 24.24
CA GLU A 313 7.55 -16.41 23.21
C GLU A 313 6.99 -15.07 22.66
N GLN A 314 5.67 -14.94 22.59
CA GLN A 314 5.03 -13.67 22.24
C GLN A 314 5.29 -12.59 23.31
N ALA A 315 5.24 -12.94 24.60
CA ALA A 315 5.55 -12.05 25.71
C ALA A 315 7.04 -11.67 25.73
N GLU A 316 7.94 -12.60 25.43
CA GLU A 316 9.36 -12.32 25.23
C GLU A 316 9.59 -11.33 24.09
N ALA A 317 8.95 -11.58 22.92
CA ALA A 317 9.03 -10.67 21.79
C ALA A 317 8.51 -9.27 22.12
N PHE A 318 7.38 -9.19 22.84
CA PHE A 318 6.82 -7.93 23.33
C PHE A 318 7.82 -7.17 24.21
N SER A 319 8.40 -7.85 25.21
CA SER A 319 9.38 -7.25 26.12
C SER A 319 10.61 -6.73 25.40
N ASN A 320 11.13 -7.52 24.42
CA ASN A 320 12.26 -7.12 23.59
C ASN A 320 11.96 -5.87 22.74
N LEU A 321 10.72 -5.73 22.26
CA LEU A 321 10.29 -4.55 21.49
C LEU A 321 10.12 -3.32 22.37
N VAL A 322 9.67 -3.47 23.61
CA VAL A 322 9.53 -2.34 24.55
C VAL A 322 10.87 -1.69 24.86
N VAL A 323 11.94 -2.48 25.00
CA VAL A 323 13.28 -1.96 25.35
C VAL A 323 14.15 -1.65 24.11
N ALA A 324 13.63 -1.88 22.92
CA ALA A 324 14.39 -1.69 21.69
C ALA A 324 14.83 -0.23 21.51
N PRO A 325 16.09 0.04 21.17
CA PRO A 325 16.58 1.41 20.96
C PRO A 325 15.92 2.10 19.76
N VAL A 326 15.54 1.32 18.74
CA VAL A 326 14.82 1.77 17.55
C VAL A 326 13.69 0.81 17.27
N LEU A 327 12.46 1.31 17.29
CA LEU A 327 11.25 0.55 17.07
C LEU A 327 10.52 1.03 15.80
N HIS A 328 10.30 0.12 14.86
CA HIS A 328 9.48 0.36 13.68
C HIS A 328 8.01 0.14 13.99
N VAL A 329 7.16 1.09 13.63
CA VAL A 329 5.72 1.01 13.86
C VAL A 329 4.93 1.42 12.62
N ASP A 330 3.83 0.73 12.36
CA ASP A 330 2.93 1.08 11.24
C ASP A 330 1.55 0.44 11.44
N PHE A 331 0.56 0.96 10.73
CA PHE A 331 -0.81 0.48 10.72
C PHE A 331 -1.27 0.07 9.32
N THR A 332 -2.12 -0.95 9.28
CA THR A 332 -2.88 -1.25 8.07
C THR A 332 -4.33 -1.56 8.40
N THR A 333 -5.22 -1.36 7.42
CA THR A 333 -6.63 -1.71 7.55
C THR A 333 -6.84 -3.20 7.34
N ALA A 334 -7.78 -3.79 8.09
CA ALA A 334 -8.29 -5.15 7.91
C ALA A 334 -9.82 -5.12 7.79
N LYS A 335 -10.43 -6.25 7.42
CA LYS A 335 -11.89 -6.38 7.35
C LYS A 335 -12.36 -7.53 8.25
N VAL A 336 -13.31 -7.23 9.11
CA VAL A 336 -14.03 -8.22 9.94
C VAL A 336 -15.53 -8.05 9.70
N ASN A 337 -16.20 -9.09 9.23
CA ASN A 337 -17.62 -9.03 8.82
C ASN A 337 -17.92 -7.84 7.89
N GLY A 338 -17.03 -7.59 6.92
CA GLY A 338 -17.15 -6.48 5.98
C GLY A 338 -16.81 -5.10 6.56
N LYS A 339 -16.71 -4.93 7.89
CA LYS A 339 -16.36 -3.67 8.56
C LYS A 339 -14.84 -3.49 8.61
N ASN A 340 -14.39 -2.25 8.47
CA ASN A 340 -12.98 -1.92 8.60
C ASN A 340 -12.56 -1.95 10.07
N VAL A 341 -11.45 -2.61 10.31
CA VAL A 341 -10.67 -2.62 11.56
C VAL A 341 -9.21 -2.39 11.19
N ASN A 342 -8.29 -2.44 12.15
CA ASN A 342 -6.89 -2.15 11.91
C ASN A 342 -5.99 -3.25 12.46
N VAL A 343 -4.79 -3.34 11.91
CA VAL A 343 -3.69 -4.13 12.46
C VAL A 343 -2.50 -3.19 12.63
N ALA A 344 -1.98 -3.14 13.85
CA ALA A 344 -0.72 -2.48 14.16
C ALA A 344 0.42 -3.50 14.09
N VAL A 345 1.59 -3.03 13.71
CA VAL A 345 2.83 -3.80 13.75
C VAL A 345 3.87 -2.98 14.51
N CYS A 346 4.59 -3.65 15.41
CA CYS A 346 5.79 -3.15 16.06
C CYS A 346 6.94 -4.09 15.73
N ALA A 347 8.09 -3.57 15.29
CA ALA A 347 9.17 -4.44 14.82
C ALA A 347 10.57 -3.83 14.99
N THR A 348 11.53 -4.74 15.12
CA THR A 348 12.98 -4.53 14.93
C THR A 348 13.47 -5.51 13.85
N PRO A 349 14.74 -5.49 13.46
CA PRO A 349 15.30 -6.52 12.59
C PRO A 349 15.18 -7.95 13.15
N GLN A 350 15.13 -8.11 14.48
CA GLN A 350 15.12 -9.41 15.17
C GLN A 350 13.74 -9.83 15.65
N ASN A 351 12.92 -8.87 16.08
CA ASN A 351 11.63 -9.13 16.70
C ASN A 351 10.50 -8.41 15.97
N ALA A 352 9.31 -9.01 15.95
CA ALA A 352 8.12 -8.38 15.43
C ALA A 352 6.88 -8.81 16.20
N ALA A 353 5.89 -7.92 16.31
CA ALA A 353 4.60 -8.23 16.91
C ALA A 353 3.47 -7.55 16.13
N TYR A 354 2.38 -8.30 15.92
CA TYR A 354 1.17 -7.84 15.26
C TYR A 354 0.02 -7.76 16.29
N PHE A 355 -0.77 -6.71 16.17
CA PHE A 355 -1.88 -6.44 17.08
C PHE A 355 -3.15 -6.15 16.29
N ALA A 356 -4.21 -6.92 16.51
CA ALA A 356 -5.54 -6.58 16.00
C ALA A 356 -6.11 -5.40 16.79
N ARG A 357 -6.63 -4.40 16.09
CA ARG A 357 -7.16 -3.17 16.68
C ARG A 357 -8.48 -2.76 16.03
N LYS A 358 -9.43 -2.32 16.83
CA LYS A 358 -10.72 -1.81 16.31
C LYS A 358 -10.53 -0.45 15.65
N HIS A 359 -9.76 0.41 16.27
CA HIS A 359 -9.50 1.78 15.83
C HIS A 359 -8.00 2.03 15.58
N LYS A 360 -7.69 3.07 14.84
CA LYS A 360 -6.36 3.68 14.77
C LYS A 360 -6.19 4.72 15.87
N GLY A 361 -5.07 5.41 15.83
CA GLY A 361 -4.77 6.48 16.76
C GLY A 361 -4.37 5.94 18.13
N HIS A 362 -4.59 6.70 19.17
CA HIS A 362 -4.19 6.35 20.55
C HIS A 362 -4.78 4.99 21.01
N GLU A 363 -6.03 4.71 20.69
CA GLU A 363 -6.64 3.39 20.98
C GLU A 363 -5.92 2.24 20.26
N GLY A 364 -5.42 2.48 19.05
CA GLY A 364 -4.71 1.48 18.29
C GLY A 364 -3.30 1.20 18.81
N ILE A 365 -2.68 2.19 19.47
CA ILE A 365 -1.34 2.07 20.06
C ILE A 365 -1.39 1.48 21.48
N LYS A 366 -2.50 1.69 22.18
CA LYS A 366 -2.68 1.22 23.55
C LYS A 366 -2.36 -0.28 23.68
N ASP A 367 -1.65 -0.65 24.74
CA ASP A 367 -1.20 -2.01 25.03
C ASP A 367 -0.33 -2.63 23.88
N THR A 368 0.44 -1.79 23.19
CA THR A 368 1.48 -2.23 22.25
C THR A 368 2.86 -1.82 22.72
N PRO A 369 3.94 -2.43 22.21
CA PRO A 369 5.29 -1.96 22.53
C PRO A 369 5.53 -0.49 22.18
N ALA A 370 4.83 0.08 21.19
CA ALA A 370 4.97 1.48 20.81
C ALA A 370 4.48 2.46 21.88
N GLU A 371 3.50 2.06 22.71
CA GLU A 371 3.06 2.86 23.86
C GLU A 371 4.11 2.95 24.95
N LEU A 372 4.84 1.85 25.17
CA LEU A 372 5.74 1.67 26.32
C LEU A 372 7.20 1.93 25.97
N ASN A 373 7.57 1.96 24.70
CA ASN A 373 8.96 2.18 24.27
C ASN A 373 9.35 3.64 24.45
N PRO A 374 10.37 3.95 25.29
CA PRO A 374 10.79 5.32 25.56
C PRO A 374 11.80 5.87 24.55
N ASN A 375 12.21 5.09 23.56
CA ASN A 375 13.32 5.39 22.66
C ASN A 375 12.85 5.95 21.31
N THR A 376 13.52 5.57 20.24
CA THR A 376 13.25 6.08 18.90
C THR A 376 12.15 5.27 18.19
N LEU A 377 11.14 5.95 17.66
CA LEU A 377 10.12 5.37 16.78
C LEU A 377 10.41 5.71 15.32
N VAL A 378 10.39 4.68 14.47
CA VAL A 378 10.45 4.83 13.00
C VAL A 378 9.06 4.56 12.43
N HIS A 379 8.48 5.54 11.76
CA HIS A 379 7.08 5.45 11.31
C HIS A 379 6.81 6.28 10.04
N ASP A 380 5.63 6.10 9.47
CA ASP A 380 5.07 7.02 8.50
C ASP A 380 4.52 8.26 9.21
N HIS A 381 4.12 9.27 8.45
CA HIS A 381 3.53 10.48 9.02
C HIS A 381 2.11 10.25 9.55
N ASP A 382 1.97 9.44 10.59
CA ASP A 382 0.77 9.43 11.43
C ASP A 382 1.08 10.24 12.70
N LYS A 383 0.44 11.41 12.84
CA LYS A 383 0.69 12.35 13.95
C LYS A 383 0.51 11.71 15.32
N THR A 384 -0.24 10.62 15.42
CA THR A 384 -0.44 9.90 16.68
C THR A 384 0.87 9.35 17.26
N PHE A 385 1.78 8.89 16.41
CA PHE A 385 3.06 8.32 16.89
C PHE A 385 3.94 9.33 17.60
N TYR A 386 3.82 10.62 17.28
CA TYR A 386 4.60 11.68 17.96
C TYR A 386 4.25 11.88 19.44
N SER A 387 3.14 11.27 19.90
CA SER A 387 2.79 11.27 21.32
C SER A 387 3.50 10.17 22.12
N TYR A 388 4.30 9.33 21.49
CA TYR A 388 4.97 8.16 22.09
C TYR A 388 6.44 8.17 21.70
N GLY A 389 7.29 7.48 22.50
CA GLY A 389 8.72 7.51 22.28
C GLY A 389 9.33 8.90 22.58
N ARG A 390 10.65 9.02 22.45
CA ARG A 390 11.35 10.28 22.67
C ARG A 390 11.83 10.92 21.38
N LEU A 391 12.27 10.11 20.43
CA LEU A 391 12.78 10.54 19.14
C LEU A 391 12.00 9.88 18.03
N HIS A 392 11.95 10.54 16.88
CA HIS A 392 11.17 10.08 15.73
C HIS A 392 12.01 10.11 14.47
N GLN A 393 11.85 9.08 13.64
CA GLN A 393 12.34 9.07 12.27
C GLN A 393 11.17 8.79 11.33
N GLU A 394 10.86 9.74 10.47
CA GLU A 394 9.89 9.50 9.41
C GLU A 394 10.50 8.70 8.26
N CYS A 395 9.69 7.86 7.63
CA CYS A 395 10.09 7.08 6.48
C CYS A 395 10.39 7.96 5.26
N LEU A 396 11.66 8.15 4.92
CA LEU A 396 12.07 9.00 3.79
C LEU A 396 11.60 8.48 2.44
N ILE A 397 11.32 7.18 2.31
CA ILE A 397 10.78 6.62 1.06
C ILE A 397 9.40 7.21 0.73
N HIS A 398 8.57 7.47 1.75
CA HIS A 398 7.29 8.16 1.56
C HIS A 398 7.50 9.62 1.18
N ILE A 399 8.44 10.31 1.83
CA ILE A 399 8.80 11.68 1.49
C ILE A 399 9.27 11.79 0.02
N LEU A 400 10.16 10.91 -0.41
CA LEU A 400 10.64 10.87 -1.80
C LEU A 400 9.51 10.64 -2.83
N ARG A 401 8.47 9.88 -2.47
CA ARG A 401 7.28 9.68 -3.30
C ARG A 401 6.42 10.94 -3.36
N TYR A 402 6.20 11.60 -2.23
CA TYR A 402 5.44 12.86 -2.18
C TYR A 402 6.15 13.99 -2.92
N LEU A 403 7.47 14.07 -2.82
CA LEU A 403 8.26 15.00 -3.63
C LEU A 403 8.12 14.71 -5.12
N LEU A 404 8.11 13.45 -5.53
CA LEU A 404 7.87 13.08 -6.93
C LEU A 404 6.46 13.47 -7.39
N ASP A 405 5.44 13.34 -6.54
CA ASP A 405 4.08 13.79 -6.84
C ASP A 405 4.04 15.32 -7.02
N SER A 406 4.71 16.07 -6.15
CA SER A 406 4.85 17.53 -6.28
C SER A 406 5.53 17.93 -7.59
N ILE A 407 6.68 17.32 -7.93
CA ILE A 407 7.39 17.56 -9.20
C ILE A 407 6.49 17.33 -10.42
N GLN A 408 5.62 16.31 -10.38
CA GLN A 408 4.74 15.96 -11.50
C GLN A 408 3.54 16.91 -11.64
N ASN A 409 3.10 17.51 -10.56
CA ASN A 409 1.91 18.37 -10.51
C ASN A 409 2.23 19.86 -10.48
N GLU A 410 3.42 20.26 -10.01
CA GLU A 410 3.87 21.64 -9.85
C GLU A 410 5.16 21.89 -10.65
N LYS A 411 5.07 21.77 -11.96
CA LYS A 411 6.23 21.83 -12.88
C LYS A 411 7.00 23.14 -12.88
N ASN A 412 6.40 24.20 -12.39
CA ASN A 412 7.01 25.53 -12.32
C ASN A 412 7.83 25.74 -11.05
N LEU A 413 7.73 24.82 -10.07
CA LEU A 413 8.47 24.89 -8.82
C LEU A 413 9.71 23.99 -8.89
N THR A 414 10.80 24.45 -8.28
CA THR A 414 12.10 23.76 -8.30
C THR A 414 12.43 23.08 -6.97
N TRP A 415 11.89 23.59 -5.87
CA TRP A 415 12.22 23.16 -4.50
C TRP A 415 12.07 21.65 -4.28
N SER A 416 11.00 21.07 -4.80
CA SER A 416 10.72 19.63 -4.61
C SER A 416 11.71 18.74 -5.36
N THR A 417 12.25 19.19 -6.51
CA THR A 417 13.34 18.51 -7.22
C THR A 417 14.63 18.57 -6.41
N LEU A 418 15.01 19.77 -5.96
CA LEU A 418 16.21 20.00 -5.15
C LEU A 418 16.17 19.19 -3.84
N MET A 419 15.03 19.22 -3.14
CA MET A 419 14.85 18.47 -1.89
C MET A 419 14.94 16.96 -2.13
N ARG A 420 14.34 16.47 -3.23
CA ARG A 420 14.40 15.05 -3.57
C ARG A 420 15.82 14.58 -3.88
N GLU A 421 16.60 15.37 -4.58
CA GLU A 421 18.00 15.11 -4.87
C GLU A 421 18.84 15.10 -3.60
N LEU A 422 18.66 16.12 -2.75
CA LEU A 422 19.35 16.21 -1.47
C LEU A 422 19.06 15.00 -0.56
N LEU A 423 17.80 14.62 -0.39
CA LEU A 423 17.46 13.45 0.43
C LEU A 423 18.04 12.14 -0.15
N ARG A 424 18.12 12.00 -1.47
CA ARG A 424 18.78 10.84 -2.09
C ARG A 424 20.29 10.85 -1.84
N GLU A 425 20.92 11.99 -1.88
CA GLU A 425 22.34 12.16 -1.57
C GLU A 425 22.62 11.80 -0.10
N MET A 426 21.81 12.29 0.85
CA MET A 426 21.88 11.95 2.27
C MET A 426 21.72 10.44 2.50
N ILE A 427 20.71 9.82 1.87
CA ILE A 427 20.47 8.37 1.97
C ILE A 427 21.64 7.59 1.38
N HIS A 428 22.19 8.05 0.26
CA HIS A 428 23.35 7.41 -0.37
C HIS A 428 24.58 7.50 0.55
N TYR A 429 24.88 8.69 1.06
CA TYR A 429 25.96 8.89 2.04
C TYR A 429 25.81 7.93 3.23
N ARG A 430 24.62 7.92 3.84
CA ARG A 430 24.35 7.05 5.00
C ARG A 430 24.53 5.56 4.69
N ASN A 431 24.13 5.10 3.50
CA ASN A 431 24.22 3.71 3.09
C ASN A 431 25.62 3.31 2.58
N SER A 432 26.47 4.28 2.27
CA SER A 432 27.86 4.03 1.83
C SER A 432 28.87 3.94 2.97
N LEU A 433 28.46 4.33 4.19
CA LEU A 433 29.31 4.20 5.38
C LEU A 433 29.47 2.73 5.78
N ASP A 434 30.68 2.35 6.10
CA ASP A 434 30.94 1.06 6.72
C ASP A 434 30.32 0.99 8.13
N PRO A 435 29.96 -0.20 8.64
CA PRO A 435 29.34 -0.35 9.98
C PRO A 435 30.16 0.27 11.11
N GLU A 436 31.49 0.28 10.98
CA GLU A 436 32.43 0.84 11.97
C GLU A 436 32.68 2.35 11.78
N GLU A 437 32.27 2.91 10.62
CA GLU A 437 32.51 4.32 10.31
C GLU A 437 31.48 5.21 10.98
N ASP A 438 31.92 6.31 11.59
CA ASP A 438 31.03 7.30 12.20
C ASP A 438 30.53 8.32 11.17
N LEU A 439 29.41 8.96 11.48
CA LEU A 439 28.85 10.05 10.68
C LEU A 439 29.79 11.27 10.77
N ASP A 440 30.19 11.83 9.62
CA ASP A 440 31.03 13.02 9.54
C ASP A 440 30.21 14.27 9.91
N PRO A 441 30.51 14.95 11.04
CA PRO A 441 29.72 16.10 11.50
C PRO A 441 29.71 17.26 10.48
N VAL A 442 30.81 17.44 9.72
CA VAL A 442 30.91 18.52 8.74
C VAL A 442 29.97 18.25 7.55
N LYS A 443 29.95 17.03 7.07
CA LYS A 443 29.01 16.64 6.01
C LYS A 443 27.57 16.73 6.47
N VAL A 444 27.28 16.29 7.70
CA VAL A 444 25.93 16.36 8.28
C VAL A 444 25.49 17.82 8.38
N ALA A 445 26.32 18.71 8.92
CA ALA A 445 26.00 20.14 8.99
C ALA A 445 25.76 20.76 7.61
N GLY A 446 26.57 20.38 6.60
CA GLY A 446 26.36 20.83 5.22
C GLY A 446 25.05 20.34 4.59
N PHE A 447 24.63 19.11 4.90
CA PHE A 447 23.31 18.60 4.50
C PHE A 447 22.17 19.36 5.17
N GLU A 448 22.26 19.64 6.45
CA GLU A 448 21.26 20.39 7.22
C GLU A 448 21.12 21.84 6.76
N GLU A 449 22.24 22.49 6.44
CA GLU A 449 22.23 23.83 5.86
C GLU A 449 21.51 23.86 4.50
N ARG A 450 21.89 22.95 3.59
CA ARG A 450 21.24 22.82 2.27
C ARG A 450 19.75 22.48 2.39
N PHE A 451 19.37 21.65 3.38
CA PHE A 451 17.97 21.35 3.65
C PHE A 451 17.19 22.61 4.03
N GLY A 452 17.75 23.46 4.89
CA GLY A 452 17.16 24.76 5.24
C GLY A 452 17.04 25.69 4.04
N GLN A 453 18.14 25.85 3.27
CA GLN A 453 18.16 26.69 2.07
C GLN A 453 17.10 26.29 1.04
N ILE A 454 16.86 24.98 0.83
CA ILE A 454 15.82 24.49 -0.07
C ILE A 454 14.42 24.81 0.47
N LEU A 455 14.21 24.78 1.77
CA LEU A 455 12.93 25.20 2.36
C LEU A 455 12.70 26.70 2.22
N ASP A 456 13.76 27.52 2.25
CA ASP A 456 13.66 28.94 2.00
C ASP A 456 13.34 29.24 0.53
N ILE A 457 13.91 28.45 -0.40
CA ILE A 457 13.50 28.48 -1.82
C ILE A 457 12.02 28.12 -1.96
N ALA A 458 11.57 27.09 -1.26
CA ALA A 458 10.16 26.68 -1.29
C ALA A 458 9.22 27.76 -0.77
N ASP A 459 9.62 28.51 0.27
CA ASP A 459 8.84 29.64 0.78
C ASP A 459 8.76 30.79 -0.25
N ALA A 460 9.86 31.04 -0.97
CA ALA A 460 9.89 32.05 -2.02
C ALA A 460 9.07 31.63 -3.25
N GLU A 461 8.99 30.33 -3.55
CA GLU A 461 8.18 29.79 -4.66
C GLU A 461 6.68 29.72 -4.31
N TYR A 462 6.30 29.60 -3.04
CA TYR A 462 4.93 29.67 -2.54
C TYR A 462 4.66 31.03 -1.91
N ASP A 463 4.30 32.00 -2.73
CA ASP A 463 3.96 33.37 -2.30
C ASP A 463 2.62 33.46 -1.54
N TYR A 464 1.80 32.44 -1.63
CA TYR A 464 0.55 32.30 -0.88
C TYR A 464 0.20 30.83 -0.61
N GLU A 465 -0.65 30.58 0.37
CA GLU A 465 -1.18 29.25 0.64
C GLU A 465 -2.22 28.84 -0.42
N PRO A 466 -1.98 27.77 -1.20
CA PRO A 466 -2.93 27.33 -2.21
C PRO A 466 -4.27 26.93 -1.56
N PRO A 467 -5.43 27.43 -2.06
CA PRO A 467 -6.73 27.02 -1.57
C PRO A 467 -6.97 25.52 -1.75
N SER A 468 -7.84 24.94 -0.91
CA SER A 468 -8.12 23.48 -0.92
C SER A 468 -8.68 22.95 -2.24
N LYS A 469 -9.22 23.83 -3.09
CA LYS A 469 -9.71 23.50 -4.44
C LYS A 469 -8.58 23.23 -5.45
N TYR A 470 -7.36 23.73 -5.19
CA TYR A 470 -6.17 23.46 -6.00
C TYR A 470 -5.35 22.30 -5.47
N TYR A 471 -4.33 21.89 -6.23
CA TYR A 471 -3.32 20.96 -5.74
C TYR A 471 -2.54 21.64 -4.60
N LYS A 472 -2.61 21.04 -3.41
CA LYS A 472 -2.02 21.59 -2.18
C LYS A 472 -1.05 20.61 -1.52
N ASP A 473 -0.91 19.40 -2.08
CA ASP A 473 -0.12 18.33 -1.46
C ASP A 473 1.37 18.74 -1.37
N GLY A 474 1.91 19.48 -2.35
CA GLY A 474 3.27 19.99 -2.33
C GLY A 474 3.49 21.06 -1.25
N PHE A 475 2.58 22.02 -1.13
CA PHE A 475 2.62 23.01 -0.05
C PHE A 475 2.57 22.35 1.33
N ASN A 476 1.62 21.42 1.54
CA ASN A 476 1.52 20.70 2.81
C ASN A 476 2.78 19.86 3.10
N LEU A 477 3.44 19.32 2.07
CA LEU A 477 4.70 18.61 2.21
C LEU A 477 5.83 19.54 2.67
N LYS A 478 5.92 20.74 2.10
CA LYS A 478 6.90 21.78 2.50
C LYS A 478 6.72 22.14 3.97
N GLU A 479 5.49 22.43 4.40
CA GLU A 479 5.19 22.73 5.80
C GLU A 479 5.58 21.56 6.73
N ARG A 480 5.24 20.35 6.35
CA ARG A 480 5.62 19.14 7.10
C ARG A 480 7.14 18.99 7.22
N LEU A 481 7.88 19.20 6.14
CA LEU A 481 9.34 19.10 6.17
C LEU A 481 9.97 20.12 7.10
N ARG A 482 9.35 21.30 7.25
CA ARG A 482 9.76 22.34 8.19
C ARG A 482 9.39 22.00 9.63
N GLU A 483 8.12 21.63 9.86
CA GLU A 483 7.59 21.33 11.21
C GLU A 483 8.30 20.13 11.84
N PHE A 484 8.57 19.07 11.06
CA PHE A 484 9.15 17.81 11.55
C PHE A 484 10.59 17.59 11.06
N ARG A 485 11.35 18.68 10.89
CA ARG A 485 12.73 18.63 10.38
C ARG A 485 13.60 17.60 11.11
N GLU A 486 13.56 17.61 12.44
CA GLU A 486 14.34 16.68 13.28
C GLU A 486 13.98 15.22 13.00
N ALA A 487 12.69 14.94 12.82
CA ALA A 487 12.22 13.60 12.52
C ALA A 487 12.55 13.13 11.08
N HIS A 488 12.87 14.05 10.18
CA HIS A 488 13.34 13.68 8.85
C HIS A 488 14.86 13.48 8.78
N LEU A 489 15.61 14.07 9.70
CA LEU A 489 17.08 14.11 9.68
C LEU A 489 17.74 13.28 10.79
N LEU A 490 16.98 12.66 11.70
CA LEU A 490 17.50 11.89 12.84
C LEU A 490 18.52 10.82 12.41
N PHE A 491 18.33 10.17 11.27
CA PHE A 491 19.24 9.17 10.71
C PHE A 491 20.65 9.70 10.39
N LEU A 492 20.83 11.02 10.33
CA LEU A 492 22.13 11.70 10.20
C LEU A 492 22.80 11.98 11.53
N HIS A 493 22.11 11.76 12.65
CA HIS A 493 22.62 11.97 14.00
C HIS A 493 22.77 10.65 14.77
N ASP A 494 22.09 9.60 14.33
CA ASP A 494 22.23 8.26 14.92
C ASP A 494 22.32 7.20 13.82
N LYS A 495 23.48 6.56 13.72
CA LYS A 495 23.73 5.50 12.73
C LYS A 495 22.88 4.25 12.93
N ASN A 496 22.23 4.06 14.09
CA ASN A 496 21.31 2.96 14.32
C ASN A 496 19.92 3.23 13.75
N VAL A 497 19.60 4.49 13.47
CA VAL A 497 18.30 4.90 12.95
C VAL A 497 18.29 4.70 11.42
N PRO A 498 17.36 3.90 10.90
CA PRO A 498 17.26 3.66 9.46
C PRO A 498 16.51 4.79 8.75
N THR A 499 16.79 4.95 7.47
CA THR A 499 16.13 5.95 6.60
C THR A 499 14.71 5.60 6.19
N SER A 500 14.23 4.39 6.51
CA SER A 500 12.93 3.89 6.03
C SER A 500 12.24 2.97 7.02
N ASN A 501 10.92 2.92 6.95
CA ASN A 501 10.06 1.99 7.71
C ASN A 501 9.83 0.64 7.00
N ASN A 502 10.75 0.24 6.13
CA ASN A 502 10.62 -0.97 5.30
C ASN A 502 10.39 -2.27 6.09
N ILE A 503 10.86 -2.34 7.35
CA ILE A 503 10.67 -3.53 8.20
C ILE A 503 9.19 -3.70 8.50
N ALA A 504 8.53 -2.68 9.05
CA ALA A 504 7.11 -2.70 9.34
C ALA A 504 6.27 -2.91 8.05
N GLU A 505 6.61 -2.20 6.97
CA GLU A 505 5.93 -2.37 5.69
C GLU A 505 5.98 -3.82 5.15
N ARG A 506 7.14 -4.50 5.22
CA ARG A 506 7.28 -5.89 4.77
C ARG A 506 6.40 -6.82 5.58
N LEU A 507 6.34 -6.63 6.88
CA LEU A 507 5.50 -7.41 7.79
C LEU A 507 4.02 -7.17 7.49
N LEU A 508 3.60 -5.94 7.30
CA LEU A 508 2.23 -5.62 6.91
C LEU A 508 1.87 -6.20 5.53
N ARG A 509 2.81 -6.31 4.60
CA ARG A 509 2.58 -6.99 3.31
C ARG A 509 2.32 -8.50 3.50
N ILE A 510 2.97 -9.16 4.49
CA ILE A 510 2.68 -10.56 4.83
C ILE A 510 1.22 -10.68 5.31
N PHE A 511 0.81 -9.83 6.26
CA PHE A 511 -0.58 -9.77 6.71
C PHE A 511 -1.55 -9.50 5.57
N LYS A 512 -1.25 -8.54 4.69
CA LYS A 512 -2.10 -8.18 3.54
C LYS A 512 -2.29 -9.32 2.54
N ARG A 513 -1.28 -10.19 2.34
CA ARG A 513 -1.44 -11.39 1.50
C ARG A 513 -2.47 -12.33 2.12
N LYS A 514 -2.39 -12.57 3.43
CA LYS A 514 -3.38 -13.39 4.17
C LYS A 514 -4.76 -12.76 4.11
N GLN A 515 -4.88 -11.45 4.33
CA GLN A 515 -6.16 -10.75 4.22
C GLN A 515 -6.78 -10.89 2.82
N ARG A 516 -5.99 -10.84 1.77
CA ARG A 516 -6.49 -11.05 0.39
C ARG A 516 -7.00 -12.46 0.18
N GLN A 517 -6.35 -13.45 0.76
CA GLN A 517 -6.78 -14.84 0.70
C GLN A 517 -8.11 -15.05 1.43
N VAL A 518 -8.30 -14.44 2.63
CA VAL A 518 -9.53 -14.61 3.43
C VAL A 518 -10.61 -13.58 3.07
N MET A 519 -10.28 -12.50 2.37
CA MET A 519 -11.10 -11.34 2.03
C MET A 519 -11.63 -10.58 3.26
N SER A 520 -12.32 -11.24 4.18
CA SER A 520 -12.83 -10.70 5.43
C SER A 520 -12.82 -11.77 6.52
N PHE A 521 -12.32 -11.44 7.69
CA PHE A 521 -12.37 -12.32 8.86
C PHE A 521 -13.80 -12.38 9.39
N ARG A 522 -14.20 -13.53 9.93
CA ARG A 522 -15.54 -13.72 10.47
C ARG A 522 -15.73 -13.12 11.86
N SER A 523 -14.67 -13.04 12.65
CA SER A 523 -14.69 -12.44 13.98
C SER A 523 -13.40 -11.69 14.28
N PHE A 524 -13.45 -10.77 15.22
CA PHE A 524 -12.27 -10.04 15.68
C PHE A 524 -11.26 -10.97 16.36
N SER A 525 -11.74 -11.98 17.11
CA SER A 525 -10.88 -12.99 17.73
C SER A 525 -10.10 -13.81 16.69
N THR A 526 -10.70 -14.16 15.56
CA THR A 526 -9.98 -14.85 14.46
C THR A 526 -8.86 -13.99 13.89
N LEU A 527 -9.09 -12.67 13.74
CA LEU A 527 -8.06 -11.73 13.33
C LEU A 527 -6.95 -11.64 14.39
N ASP A 528 -7.32 -11.61 15.66
CA ASP A 528 -6.37 -11.51 16.78
C ASP A 528 -5.49 -12.76 16.88
N TYR A 529 -6.07 -13.96 16.80
CA TYR A 529 -5.30 -15.21 16.75
C TYR A 529 -4.34 -15.27 15.55
N LEU A 530 -4.76 -14.73 14.40
CA LEU A 530 -3.86 -14.61 13.26
C LEU A 530 -2.71 -13.64 13.57
N CYS A 531 -2.96 -12.48 14.14
CA CYS A 531 -1.93 -11.52 14.52
C CYS A 531 -0.91 -12.14 15.46
N GLN A 532 -1.37 -12.85 16.49
CA GLN A 532 -0.52 -13.59 17.44
C GLN A 532 0.27 -14.71 16.74
N SER A 533 -0.36 -15.45 15.83
CA SER A 533 0.31 -16.48 15.02
C SER A 533 1.39 -15.88 14.12
N LEU A 534 1.11 -14.74 13.47
CA LEU A 534 2.09 -14.05 12.64
C LEU A 534 3.25 -13.47 13.46
N THR A 535 2.99 -13.02 14.70
CA THR A 535 4.03 -12.63 15.66
C THR A 535 5.02 -13.78 15.87
N MET A 536 4.53 -14.96 16.21
CA MET A 536 5.41 -16.11 16.44
C MET A 536 6.12 -16.57 15.17
N LEU A 537 5.41 -16.63 14.02
CA LEU A 537 6.05 -16.95 12.74
C LEU A 537 7.17 -15.98 12.37
N ALA A 538 6.99 -14.68 12.65
CA ALA A 538 8.02 -13.67 12.41
C ALA A 538 9.27 -13.92 13.30
N GLN A 539 9.08 -14.32 14.56
CA GLN A 539 10.19 -14.70 15.45
C GLN A 539 10.95 -15.92 14.89
N LEU A 540 10.24 -16.97 14.47
CA LEU A 540 10.87 -18.16 13.89
C LEU A 540 11.64 -17.84 12.61
N CYS A 541 11.08 -16.98 11.75
CA CYS A 541 11.76 -16.51 10.55
C CYS A 541 13.05 -15.73 10.86
N SER A 542 13.04 -14.86 11.86
CA SER A 542 14.20 -14.05 12.25
C SER A 542 15.32 -14.91 12.86
N ARG A 543 14.96 -15.92 13.61
CA ARG A 543 15.90 -16.90 14.22
C ARG A 543 16.54 -17.85 13.19
N LYS A 544 16.07 -17.86 11.95
CA LYS A 544 16.55 -18.72 10.85
C LYS A 544 16.51 -20.23 11.18
N VAL A 545 15.59 -20.64 12.01
CA VAL A 545 15.35 -22.04 12.38
C VAL A 545 14.53 -22.78 11.32
N ASN A 546 14.43 -24.12 11.46
CA ASN A 546 13.51 -24.89 10.63
C ASN A 546 12.07 -24.62 11.10
N ILE A 547 11.36 -23.75 10.38
CA ILE A 547 10.02 -23.29 10.74
C ILE A 547 9.05 -24.45 10.92
N TYR A 548 9.08 -25.47 10.04
CA TYR A 548 8.17 -26.61 10.13
C TYR A 548 8.37 -27.38 11.43
N ARG A 549 9.61 -27.73 11.78
CA ARG A 549 9.92 -28.43 13.03
C ARG A 549 9.52 -27.61 14.25
N SER A 550 9.93 -26.33 14.28
CA SER A 550 9.59 -25.46 15.42
C SER A 550 8.08 -25.28 15.60
N VAL A 551 7.32 -25.20 14.52
CA VAL A 551 5.86 -25.15 14.60
C VAL A 551 5.27 -26.48 15.04
N ALA A 552 5.82 -27.62 14.60
CA ALA A 552 5.41 -28.96 15.07
C ALA A 552 5.67 -29.12 16.56
N ASP A 553 6.85 -28.72 17.04
CA ASP A 553 7.21 -28.75 18.46
C ASP A 553 6.28 -27.91 19.34
N ILE A 554 5.82 -26.75 18.83
CA ILE A 554 4.85 -25.89 19.54
C ILE A 554 3.48 -26.57 19.63
N PHE A 555 3.07 -27.32 18.59
CA PHE A 555 1.79 -28.05 18.65
C PHE A 555 1.83 -29.27 19.53
N GLY A 556 3.01 -29.85 19.80
CA GLY A 556 3.23 -31.02 20.63
C GLY A 556 3.09 -32.31 19.90
#